data_723a3c8460b62e123c49ba1e79aad77a
#
_entry.id   723a3c8460b62e123c49ba1e79aad77a
#
_cell.length_a   1.000
_cell.length_b   1.000
_cell.length_c   1.000
_cell.angle_alpha   90.00
_cell.angle_beta   90.00
_cell.angle_gamma   90.00
#
_symmetry.space_group_name_H-M   'P 1'
#
loop_
_entity.id
_entity.type
_entity.pdbx_description
1 polymer ?
#
loop_
_entity_poly.entity_id
_entity_poly.type
_entity_poly.pdbx_seq_one_letter_code
_entity_poly.pdbx_strand_id
1 'polypeptide(L)'
;MNTQLSFDLPARAALGRDDFFISPSNQIAVSMIDKWTQWSSRKLLLSGPEGAGKTHLTHVWATQSGATIIDATDLCEDAVPNLSTGPVAVENIHIIAGCEAQQTALFYLHNLCLETDQSILFTGRGEPQHWLLTLPDLESRLRGATLVQLHPPDDALLRAVLIKLFSDRQLSPSPELITYVVRRIDRSFDAAQKLVVALDALSLGEQRPLSRRLAARLLEPPQENLL
;
A
#
# COMPACT_ATOMS: atom_id res chain seq x y z
N MET A 1 -41.57 -1.86 -11.15
CA MET A 1 -40.31 -1.38 -10.55
C MET A 1 -39.24 -2.44 -10.81
N ASN A 2 -38.38 -2.22 -11.79
CA ASN A 2 -37.28 -3.15 -12.06
C ASN A 2 -36.12 -2.82 -11.10
N THR A 3 -35.92 -3.67 -10.13
CA THR A 3 -34.75 -3.61 -9.25
C THR A 3 -33.57 -4.18 -10.05
N GLN A 4 -32.72 -3.33 -10.58
CA GLN A 4 -31.48 -3.74 -11.23
C GLN A 4 -30.53 -4.22 -10.12
N LEU A 5 -30.21 -5.54 -10.13
CA LEU A 5 -29.22 -6.12 -9.25
C LEU A 5 -27.84 -5.62 -9.66
N SER A 6 -27.25 -4.77 -8.84
CA SER A 6 -25.83 -4.42 -8.97
C SER A 6 -25.00 -5.59 -8.47
N PHE A 7 -24.30 -6.28 -9.37
CA PHE A 7 -23.28 -7.25 -9.00
C PHE A 7 -22.00 -6.48 -8.64
N ASP A 8 -21.65 -6.54 -7.37
CA ASP A 8 -20.35 -6.04 -6.87
C ASP A 8 -19.27 -7.06 -7.32
N LEU A 9 -18.75 -6.88 -8.52
CA LEU A 9 -17.55 -7.61 -8.94
C LEU A 9 -16.37 -6.96 -8.23
N PRO A 10 -15.61 -7.70 -7.39
CA PRO A 10 -14.41 -7.14 -6.80
C PRO A 10 -13.46 -6.73 -7.93
N ALA A 11 -13.29 -5.42 -8.13
CA ALA A 11 -12.29 -4.91 -9.04
C ALA A 11 -10.93 -5.39 -8.49
N ARG A 12 -10.33 -6.40 -9.14
CA ARG A 12 -8.93 -6.75 -8.87
C ARG A 12 -8.12 -5.52 -9.21
N ALA A 13 -7.56 -4.89 -8.19
CA ALA A 13 -6.59 -3.83 -8.40
C ALA A 13 -5.49 -4.40 -9.32
N ALA A 14 -5.28 -3.79 -10.48
CA ALA A 14 -4.16 -4.12 -11.34
C ALA A 14 -2.88 -3.75 -10.57
N LEU A 15 -2.18 -4.75 -10.05
CA LEU A 15 -0.98 -4.61 -9.22
C LEU A 15 0.29 -4.86 -10.05
N GLY A 16 0.19 -4.74 -11.39
CA GLY A 16 1.31 -4.93 -12.30
C GLY A 16 2.27 -3.74 -12.32
N ARG A 17 3.51 -4.00 -12.76
CA ARG A 17 4.55 -2.97 -12.92
C ARG A 17 4.14 -1.86 -13.91
N ASP A 18 3.43 -2.18 -14.97
CA ASP A 18 2.98 -1.25 -16.01
C ASP A 18 1.89 -0.29 -15.51
N ASP A 19 1.23 -0.62 -14.41
CA ASP A 19 0.21 0.18 -13.76
C ASP A 19 0.77 1.16 -12.72
N PHE A 20 2.09 1.13 -12.50
CA PHE A 20 2.73 1.91 -11.45
C PHE A 20 3.28 3.24 -11.98
N PHE A 21 2.69 4.34 -11.53
CA PHE A 21 3.19 5.68 -11.85
C PHE A 21 4.37 6.05 -10.95
N ILE A 22 5.43 6.57 -11.57
CA ILE A 22 6.63 7.06 -10.88
C ILE A 22 6.54 8.57 -10.74
N SER A 23 6.77 9.06 -9.53
CA SER A 23 6.87 10.48 -9.21
C SER A 23 8.04 10.72 -8.23
N PRO A 24 8.43 11.95 -7.96
CA PRO A 24 9.44 12.26 -6.95
C PRO A 24 9.15 11.64 -5.57
N SER A 25 7.87 11.44 -5.21
CA SER A 25 7.47 10.88 -3.92
C SER A 25 7.77 9.39 -3.75
N ASN A 26 7.92 8.62 -4.86
CA ASN A 26 8.13 7.18 -4.82
C ASN A 26 9.30 6.65 -5.65
N GLN A 27 9.97 7.48 -6.44
CA GLN A 27 11.00 7.05 -7.41
C GLN A 27 12.15 6.24 -6.78
N ILE A 28 12.57 6.60 -5.57
CA ILE A 28 13.65 5.88 -4.87
C ILE A 28 13.18 4.48 -4.51
N ALA A 29 11.98 4.36 -3.93
CA ALA A 29 11.41 3.07 -3.56
C ALA A 29 11.21 2.16 -4.76
N VAL A 30 10.69 2.69 -5.86
CA VAL A 30 10.53 1.96 -7.12
C VAL A 30 11.88 1.47 -7.65
N SER A 31 12.88 2.34 -7.70
CA SER A 31 14.23 1.98 -8.15
C SER A 31 14.86 0.88 -7.29
N MET A 32 14.63 0.90 -5.98
CA MET A 32 15.13 -0.14 -5.08
C MET A 32 14.39 -1.46 -5.28
N ILE A 33 13.09 -1.44 -5.50
CA ILE A 33 12.30 -2.63 -5.83
C ILE A 33 12.75 -3.23 -7.17
N ASP A 34 12.94 -2.43 -8.21
CA ASP A 34 13.39 -2.91 -9.52
C ASP A 34 14.80 -3.56 -9.46
N LYS A 35 15.63 -3.13 -8.51
CA LYS A 35 17.00 -3.65 -8.29
C LYS A 35 17.08 -4.64 -7.11
N TRP A 36 16.03 -5.35 -6.81
CA TRP A 36 15.94 -6.20 -5.61
C TRP A 36 17.05 -7.26 -5.49
N THR A 37 17.56 -7.78 -6.61
CA THR A 37 18.68 -8.74 -6.61
C THR A 37 20.00 -8.15 -6.11
N GLN A 38 20.08 -6.82 -6.01
CA GLN A 38 21.27 -6.06 -5.57
C GLN A 38 21.10 -5.48 -4.16
N TRP A 39 20.05 -5.84 -3.42
CA TRP A 39 19.89 -5.35 -2.06
C TRP A 39 21.04 -5.77 -1.16
N SER A 40 21.57 -4.79 -0.40
CA SER A 40 22.57 -5.07 0.60
C SER A 40 22.06 -6.08 1.62
N SER A 41 22.84 -7.14 1.86
CA SER A 41 22.42 -8.25 2.74
C SER A 41 21.03 -8.82 2.38
N ARG A 42 20.62 -8.76 1.10
CA ARG A 42 19.36 -9.27 0.55
C ARG A 42 18.12 -8.79 1.30
N LYS A 43 18.16 -7.64 1.94
CA LYS A 43 17.03 -7.11 2.72
C LYS A 43 16.76 -5.64 2.43
N LEU A 44 15.47 -5.31 2.33
CA LEU A 44 14.96 -3.96 2.18
C LEU A 44 13.86 -3.70 3.21
N LEU A 45 13.78 -2.48 3.72
CA LEU A 45 12.73 -2.03 4.59
C LEU A 45 12.04 -0.80 3.97
N LEU A 46 10.75 -0.94 3.62
CA LEU A 46 9.90 0.15 3.18
C LEU A 46 9.15 0.73 4.36
N SER A 47 9.39 1.99 4.67
CA SER A 47 8.68 2.73 5.70
C SER A 47 7.88 3.88 5.09
N GLY A 48 6.81 4.27 5.73
CA GLY A 48 6.00 5.41 5.31
C GLY A 48 4.61 5.40 5.94
N PRO A 49 3.87 6.50 5.80
CA PRO A 49 2.54 6.61 6.37
C PRO A 49 1.56 5.61 5.74
N GLU A 50 0.39 5.50 6.33
CA GLU A 50 -0.72 4.74 5.75
C GLU A 50 -1.09 5.31 4.38
N GLY A 51 -1.44 4.43 3.43
CA GLY A 51 -1.82 4.85 2.09
C GLY A 51 -0.68 5.42 1.22
N ALA A 52 0.61 5.32 1.64
CA ALA A 52 1.75 5.75 0.83
C ALA A 52 2.16 4.75 -0.27
N GLY A 53 1.51 3.59 -0.37
CA GLY A 53 1.75 2.61 -1.43
C GLY A 53 2.71 1.47 -1.08
N LYS A 54 3.04 1.26 0.21
CA LYS A 54 3.91 0.15 0.64
C LYS A 54 3.41 -1.20 0.15
N THR A 55 2.17 -1.56 0.47
CA THR A 55 1.55 -2.83 0.06
C THR A 55 1.52 -2.98 -1.46
N HIS A 56 1.26 -1.90 -2.21
CA HIS A 56 1.31 -1.96 -3.67
C HIS A 56 2.72 -2.31 -4.17
N LEU A 57 3.77 -1.66 -3.65
CA LEU A 57 5.16 -1.99 -3.99
C LEU A 57 5.56 -3.41 -3.54
N THR A 58 5.04 -3.87 -2.42
CA THR A 58 5.21 -5.27 -1.97
C THR A 58 4.65 -6.25 -3.01
N HIS A 59 3.46 -6.01 -3.53
CA HIS A 59 2.86 -6.86 -4.57
C HIS A 59 3.62 -6.78 -5.91
N VAL A 60 4.09 -5.58 -6.30
CA VAL A 60 4.95 -5.43 -7.48
C VAL A 60 6.21 -6.28 -7.33
N TRP A 61 6.89 -6.19 -6.18
CA TRP A 61 8.06 -7.00 -5.90
C TRP A 61 7.76 -8.49 -5.85
N ALA A 62 6.67 -8.89 -5.21
CA ALA A 62 6.27 -10.28 -5.12
C ALA A 62 6.00 -10.89 -6.51
N THR A 63 5.39 -10.13 -7.41
CA THR A 63 5.18 -10.55 -8.80
C THR A 63 6.50 -10.76 -9.56
N GLN A 64 7.51 -9.90 -9.31
CA GLN A 64 8.82 -9.99 -9.97
C GLN A 64 9.71 -11.09 -9.40
N SER A 65 9.67 -11.29 -8.09
CA SER A 65 10.58 -12.17 -7.35
C SER A 65 10.00 -13.56 -7.06
N GLY A 66 8.68 -13.74 -7.20
CA GLY A 66 7.96 -14.92 -6.72
C GLY A 66 7.81 -14.96 -5.20
N ALA A 67 7.95 -13.81 -4.51
CA ALA A 67 7.90 -13.75 -3.06
C ALA A 67 6.53 -14.11 -2.48
N THR A 68 6.55 -14.78 -1.35
CA THR A 68 5.38 -14.95 -0.50
C THR A 68 5.17 -13.69 0.34
N ILE A 69 3.93 -13.20 0.42
CA ILE A 69 3.56 -12.05 1.27
C ILE A 69 2.83 -12.57 2.51
N ILE A 70 3.25 -12.11 3.69
CA ILE A 70 2.60 -12.40 4.97
C ILE A 70 2.48 -11.12 5.80
N ASP A 71 1.37 -10.95 6.52
CA ASP A 71 1.27 -9.92 7.54
C ASP A 71 2.05 -10.34 8.80
N ALA A 72 2.72 -9.40 9.47
CA ALA A 72 3.51 -9.70 10.66
C ALA A 72 2.65 -10.28 11.80
N THR A 73 1.36 -9.96 11.85
CA THR A 73 0.43 -10.49 12.84
C THR A 73 0.10 -11.96 12.65
N ASP A 74 0.20 -12.47 11.40
CA ASP A 74 -0.08 -13.86 11.05
C ASP A 74 1.17 -14.75 11.13
N LEU A 75 2.34 -14.13 11.41
CA LEU A 75 3.61 -14.84 11.46
C LEU A 75 3.70 -15.71 12.72
N CYS A 76 4.04 -16.99 12.54
CA CYS A 76 4.29 -17.95 13.62
C CYS A 76 5.55 -18.78 13.32
N GLU A 77 6.16 -19.36 14.35
CA GLU A 77 7.40 -20.14 14.22
C GLU A 77 7.23 -21.35 13.27
N ASP A 78 6.09 -22.01 13.32
CA ASP A 78 5.80 -23.18 12.45
C ASP A 78 5.78 -22.85 10.96
N ALA A 79 5.48 -21.60 10.60
CA ALA A 79 5.47 -21.14 9.21
C ALA A 79 6.87 -20.80 8.67
N VAL A 80 7.83 -20.50 9.56
CA VAL A 80 9.16 -20.00 9.20
C VAL A 80 9.91 -20.92 8.21
N PRO A 81 9.99 -22.25 8.40
CA PRO A 81 10.70 -23.12 7.46
C PRO A 81 10.16 -23.05 6.04
N ASN A 82 8.84 -22.98 5.89
CA ASN A 82 8.20 -22.90 4.58
C ASN A 82 8.40 -21.53 3.92
N LEU A 83 8.30 -20.45 4.70
CA LEU A 83 8.47 -19.08 4.22
C LEU A 83 9.90 -18.79 3.75
N SER A 84 10.90 -19.45 4.32
CA SER A 84 12.31 -19.27 3.98
C SER A 84 12.78 -20.05 2.75
N THR A 85 11.90 -20.80 2.08
CA THR A 85 12.25 -21.55 0.87
C THR A 85 12.36 -20.65 -0.37
N GLY A 86 11.91 -19.41 -0.29
CA GLY A 86 11.95 -18.40 -1.35
C GLY A 86 11.99 -16.98 -0.79
N PRO A 87 11.97 -15.97 -1.67
CA PRO A 87 11.84 -14.60 -1.23
C PRO A 87 10.54 -14.37 -0.43
N VAL A 88 10.57 -13.51 0.59
CA VAL A 88 9.42 -13.26 1.46
C VAL A 88 9.25 -11.78 1.76
N ALA A 89 8.03 -11.30 1.77
CA ALA A 89 7.65 -9.98 2.26
C ALA A 89 6.89 -10.10 3.57
N VAL A 90 7.31 -9.38 4.60
CA VAL A 90 6.60 -9.29 5.88
C VAL A 90 6.06 -7.87 6.01
N GLU A 91 4.73 -7.75 5.99
CA GLU A 91 4.06 -6.46 6.10
C GLU A 91 3.73 -6.08 7.54
N ASN A 92 3.62 -4.77 7.78
CA ASN A 92 3.12 -4.19 9.03
C ASN A 92 3.91 -4.53 10.30
N ILE A 93 5.22 -4.68 10.22
CA ILE A 93 6.08 -5.09 11.36
C ILE A 93 5.86 -4.22 12.60
N HIS A 94 5.57 -2.93 12.46
CA HIS A 94 5.33 -2.02 13.59
C HIS A 94 4.16 -2.45 14.50
N ILE A 95 3.25 -3.32 14.01
CA ILE A 95 2.07 -3.76 14.79
C ILE A 95 2.45 -4.81 15.83
N ILE A 96 3.50 -5.59 15.61
CA ILE A 96 3.91 -6.67 16.52
C ILE A 96 4.78 -6.21 17.71
N ALA A 97 4.85 -4.91 17.95
CA ALA A 97 5.68 -4.33 19.02
C ALA A 97 5.44 -4.97 20.41
N GLY A 98 4.19 -5.31 20.73
CA GLY A 98 3.82 -5.96 22.01
C GLY A 98 3.74 -7.49 21.95
N CYS A 99 4.11 -8.13 20.83
CA CYS A 99 3.89 -9.56 20.59
C CYS A 99 5.23 -10.31 20.48
N GLU A 100 5.71 -10.86 21.59
CA GLU A 100 7.00 -11.56 21.67
C GLU A 100 7.08 -12.76 20.71
N ALA A 101 6.00 -13.53 20.57
CA ALA A 101 5.96 -14.69 19.69
C ALA A 101 6.18 -14.32 18.21
N GLN A 102 5.50 -13.28 17.72
CA GLN A 102 5.67 -12.79 16.35
C GLN A 102 7.06 -12.17 16.13
N GLN A 103 7.60 -11.47 17.12
CA GLN A 103 8.96 -10.92 17.05
C GLN A 103 10.00 -12.03 16.98
N THR A 104 9.84 -13.10 17.77
CA THR A 104 10.71 -14.28 17.74
C THR A 104 10.62 -15.00 16.41
N ALA A 105 9.41 -15.24 15.90
CA ALA A 105 9.20 -15.86 14.58
C ALA A 105 9.84 -15.02 13.46
N LEU A 106 9.70 -13.68 13.51
CA LEU A 106 10.31 -12.78 12.54
C LEU A 106 11.85 -12.80 12.61
N PHE A 107 12.40 -12.88 13.80
CA PHE A 107 13.84 -13.02 13.98
C PHE A 107 14.37 -14.32 13.38
N TYR A 108 13.70 -15.45 13.62
CA TYR A 108 14.06 -16.73 13.02
C TYR A 108 13.91 -16.70 11.50
N LEU A 109 12.80 -16.16 10.97
CA LEU A 109 12.61 -16.01 9.53
C LEU A 109 13.73 -15.20 8.89
N HIS A 110 14.08 -14.04 9.48
CA HIS A 110 15.18 -13.22 8.99
C HIS A 110 16.49 -14.00 8.90
N ASN A 111 16.86 -14.73 9.98
CA ASN A 111 18.11 -15.47 10.00
C ASN A 111 18.11 -16.61 8.96
N LEU A 112 17.01 -17.35 8.88
CA LEU A 112 16.91 -18.47 7.94
C LEU A 112 16.89 -18.00 6.49
N CYS A 113 16.24 -16.88 6.17
CA CYS A 113 16.32 -16.28 4.82
C CYS A 113 17.76 -15.93 4.44
N LEU A 114 18.56 -15.39 5.39
CA LEU A 114 19.96 -15.08 5.10
C LEU A 114 20.82 -16.33 4.93
N GLU A 115 20.58 -17.39 5.73
CA GLU A 115 21.28 -18.68 5.60
C GLU A 115 20.96 -19.37 4.27
N THR A 116 19.72 -19.27 3.80
CA THR A 116 19.26 -19.85 2.53
C THR A 116 19.43 -18.92 1.34
N ASP A 117 20.09 -17.77 1.53
CA ASP A 117 20.38 -16.78 0.48
C ASP A 117 19.11 -16.18 -0.15
N GLN A 118 18.01 -16.11 0.63
CA GLN A 118 16.75 -15.55 0.18
C GLN A 118 16.63 -14.05 0.49
N SER A 119 15.89 -13.34 -0.36
CA SER A 119 15.62 -11.91 -0.16
C SER A 119 14.41 -11.70 0.72
N ILE A 120 14.49 -10.70 1.63
CA ILE A 120 13.41 -10.36 2.52
C ILE A 120 13.06 -8.87 2.41
N LEU A 121 11.75 -8.58 2.22
CA LEU A 121 11.19 -7.24 2.22
C LEU A 121 10.41 -7.03 3.51
N PHE A 122 10.68 -5.94 4.19
CA PHE A 122 9.94 -5.52 5.37
C PHE A 122 9.10 -4.29 5.07
N THR A 123 7.91 -4.18 5.64
CA THR A 123 7.16 -2.93 5.62
C THR A 123 6.68 -2.50 7.00
N GLY A 124 6.60 -1.19 7.22
CA GLY A 124 6.10 -0.64 8.47
C GLY A 124 5.72 0.83 8.37
N ARG A 125 5.16 1.39 9.45
CA ARG A 125 4.87 2.83 9.58
C ARG A 125 5.94 3.49 10.44
N GLY A 126 6.32 4.69 10.05
CA GLY A 126 7.32 5.45 10.79
C GLY A 126 8.72 4.82 10.75
N GLU A 127 9.62 5.36 11.51
CA GLU A 127 11.01 4.88 11.57
C GLU A 127 11.12 3.64 12.46
N PRO A 128 11.91 2.61 12.06
CA PRO A 128 12.06 1.36 12.79
C PRO A 128 12.46 1.53 14.28
N GLN A 129 13.25 2.56 14.56
CA GLN A 129 13.67 2.88 15.94
C GLN A 129 12.50 3.28 16.86
N HIS A 130 11.36 3.64 16.33
CA HIS A 130 10.17 4.02 17.09
C HIS A 130 9.12 2.90 17.17
N TRP A 131 9.42 1.72 16.65
CA TRP A 131 8.45 0.60 16.65
C TRP A 131 8.31 -0.10 17.99
N LEU A 132 9.10 0.27 18.99
CA LEU A 132 9.04 -0.27 20.36
C LEU A 132 9.13 -1.80 20.40
N LEU A 133 9.96 -2.38 19.53
CA LEU A 133 10.22 -3.81 19.54
C LEU A 133 10.96 -4.18 20.84
N THR A 134 10.54 -5.29 21.45
CA THR A 134 11.09 -5.73 22.74
C THR A 134 12.25 -6.70 22.57
N LEU A 135 12.44 -7.28 21.37
CA LEU A 135 13.54 -8.19 21.07
C LEU A 135 14.74 -7.41 20.48
N PRO A 136 15.83 -7.13 21.26
CA PRO A 136 16.94 -6.28 20.81
C PRO A 136 17.64 -6.80 19.56
N ASP A 137 17.75 -8.13 19.41
CA ASP A 137 18.38 -8.74 18.26
C ASP A 137 17.59 -8.48 16.98
N LEU A 138 16.25 -8.58 17.03
CA LEU A 138 15.39 -8.25 15.89
C LEU A 138 15.52 -6.76 15.53
N GLU A 139 15.48 -5.87 16.53
CA GLU A 139 15.65 -4.43 16.30
C GLU A 139 16.98 -4.14 15.61
N SER A 140 18.07 -4.75 16.07
CA SER A 140 19.40 -4.63 15.44
C SER A 140 19.39 -5.11 13.98
N ARG A 141 18.72 -6.24 13.67
CA ARG A 141 18.62 -6.79 12.32
C ARG A 141 17.83 -5.86 11.39
N LEU A 142 16.74 -5.29 11.85
CA LEU A 142 15.93 -4.35 11.09
C LEU A 142 16.65 -3.02 10.84
N ARG A 143 17.38 -2.50 11.83
CA ARG A 143 18.24 -1.31 11.66
C ARG A 143 19.36 -1.53 10.64
N GLY A 144 19.84 -2.75 10.49
CA GLY A 144 20.82 -3.12 9.46
C GLY A 144 20.23 -3.34 8.06
N ALA A 145 18.92 -3.18 7.88
CA ALA A 145 18.31 -3.21 6.55
C ALA A 145 18.46 -1.85 5.84
N THR A 146 18.52 -1.88 4.51
CA THR A 146 18.43 -0.64 3.74
C THR A 146 17.02 -0.06 3.90
N LEU A 147 16.94 1.10 4.58
CA LEU A 147 15.67 1.80 4.79
C LEU A 147 15.35 2.69 3.61
N VAL A 148 14.16 2.54 3.07
CA VAL A 148 13.58 3.43 2.06
C VAL A 148 12.27 4.01 2.58
N GLN A 149 12.20 5.34 2.64
CA GLN A 149 10.99 6.05 3.05
C GLN A 149 10.11 6.36 1.85
N LEU A 150 8.84 5.96 1.95
CA LEU A 150 7.77 6.40 1.06
C LEU A 150 7.10 7.63 1.65
N HIS A 151 6.93 8.64 0.81
CA HIS A 151 6.18 9.84 1.16
C HIS A 151 4.73 9.71 0.69
N PRO A 152 3.81 10.51 1.26
CA PRO A 152 2.46 10.63 0.71
C PRO A 152 2.52 10.97 -0.79
N PRO A 153 1.58 10.46 -1.60
CA PRO A 153 1.57 10.75 -3.03
C PRO A 153 1.48 12.26 -3.28
N ASP A 154 2.31 12.76 -4.20
CA ASP A 154 2.23 14.14 -4.67
C ASP A 154 1.01 14.35 -5.60
N ASP A 155 0.73 15.60 -5.97
CA ASP A 155 -0.43 15.93 -6.81
C ASP A 155 -0.39 15.24 -8.18
N ALA A 156 0.80 15.06 -8.75
CA ALA A 156 0.97 14.43 -10.05
C ALA A 156 0.64 12.93 -9.96
N LEU A 157 1.17 12.25 -8.95
CA LEU A 157 0.91 10.83 -8.71
C LEU A 157 -0.56 10.60 -8.34
N LEU A 158 -1.13 11.41 -7.45
CA LEU A 158 -2.52 11.30 -7.05
C LEU A 158 -3.48 11.51 -8.23
N ARG A 159 -3.18 12.48 -9.12
CA ARG A 159 -3.92 12.71 -10.35
C ARG A 159 -3.89 11.49 -11.28
N ALA A 160 -2.70 10.93 -11.52
CA ALA A 160 -2.53 9.77 -12.38
C ALA A 160 -3.29 8.55 -11.84
N VAL A 161 -3.20 8.29 -10.53
CA VAL A 161 -3.91 7.20 -9.87
C VAL A 161 -5.43 7.39 -9.94
N LEU A 162 -5.95 8.60 -9.69
CA LEU A 162 -7.38 8.88 -9.82
C LEU A 162 -7.88 8.61 -11.25
N ILE A 163 -7.16 9.08 -12.27
CA ILE A 163 -7.52 8.84 -13.67
C ILE A 163 -7.57 7.33 -13.96
N LYS A 164 -6.58 6.57 -13.50
CA LYS A 164 -6.56 5.12 -13.65
C LYS A 164 -7.73 4.45 -12.93
N LEU A 165 -7.98 4.78 -11.67
CA LEU A 165 -9.07 4.20 -10.88
C LEU A 165 -10.46 4.46 -11.52
N PHE A 166 -10.67 5.63 -12.10
CA PHE A 166 -11.88 5.92 -12.88
C PHE A 166 -11.93 5.11 -14.18
N SER A 167 -10.81 5.03 -14.91
CA SER A 167 -10.72 4.27 -16.15
C SER A 167 -10.99 2.77 -15.93
N ASP A 168 -10.45 2.18 -14.86
CA ASP A 168 -10.67 0.77 -14.50
C ASP A 168 -12.16 0.46 -14.23
N ARG A 169 -12.94 1.49 -13.89
CA ARG A 169 -14.41 1.44 -13.70
C ARG A 169 -15.19 1.92 -14.93
N GLN A 170 -14.50 2.15 -16.07
CA GLN A 170 -15.11 2.66 -17.30
C GLN A 170 -15.77 4.04 -17.12
N LEU A 171 -15.27 4.83 -16.18
CA LEU A 171 -15.73 6.18 -15.91
C LEU A 171 -14.78 7.21 -16.53
N SER A 172 -15.34 8.28 -17.07
CA SER A 172 -14.58 9.36 -17.70
C SER A 172 -14.79 10.67 -16.94
N PRO A 173 -13.97 10.95 -15.90
CA PRO A 173 -14.06 12.18 -15.14
C PRO A 173 -13.60 13.39 -15.96
N SER A 174 -14.22 14.56 -15.75
CA SER A 174 -13.71 15.79 -16.37
C SER A 174 -12.39 16.24 -15.71
N PRO A 175 -11.53 16.98 -16.43
CA PRO A 175 -10.30 17.54 -15.87
C PRO A 175 -10.55 18.43 -14.64
N GLU A 176 -11.68 19.16 -14.62
CA GLU A 176 -12.09 20.00 -13.51
C GLU A 176 -12.43 19.17 -12.28
N LEU A 177 -13.10 18.02 -12.46
CA LEU A 177 -13.40 17.09 -11.35
C LEU A 177 -12.11 16.55 -10.73
N ILE A 178 -11.18 16.07 -11.55
CA ILE A 178 -9.87 15.56 -11.08
C ILE A 178 -9.11 16.65 -10.32
N THR A 179 -9.05 17.88 -10.87
CA THR A 179 -8.37 19.00 -10.23
C THR A 179 -9.01 19.38 -8.90
N TYR A 180 -10.34 19.33 -8.83
CA TYR A 180 -11.09 19.60 -7.61
C TYR A 180 -10.79 18.56 -6.51
N VAL A 181 -10.81 17.28 -6.88
CA VAL A 181 -10.56 16.15 -5.98
C VAL A 181 -9.13 16.19 -5.44
N VAL A 182 -8.11 16.29 -6.30
CA VAL A 182 -6.69 16.30 -5.90
C VAL A 182 -6.38 17.35 -4.84
N ARG A 183 -7.06 18.48 -4.86
CA ARG A 183 -6.86 19.57 -3.90
C ARG A 183 -7.50 19.35 -2.53
N ARG A 184 -8.40 18.36 -2.40
CA ARG A 184 -9.26 18.19 -1.21
C ARG A 184 -9.18 16.84 -0.57
N ILE A 185 -8.77 15.83 -1.31
CA ILE A 185 -8.65 14.47 -0.80
C ILE A 185 -7.39 14.32 0.05
N ASP A 186 -7.43 13.46 1.05
CA ASP A 186 -6.25 13.06 1.78
C ASP A 186 -5.21 12.45 0.83
N ARG A 187 -3.94 12.76 1.07
CA ARG A 187 -2.83 12.30 0.24
C ARG A 187 -2.52 10.83 0.51
N SER A 188 -3.45 9.96 0.11
CA SER A 188 -3.28 8.51 0.19
C SER A 188 -3.97 7.79 -0.96
N PHE A 189 -3.43 6.64 -1.34
CA PHE A 189 -4.05 5.79 -2.38
C PHE A 189 -5.37 5.20 -1.91
N ASP A 190 -5.49 4.89 -0.62
CA ASP A 190 -6.73 4.39 -0.03
C ASP A 190 -7.86 5.41 -0.10
N ALA A 191 -7.56 6.68 0.23
CA ALA A 191 -8.55 7.76 0.11
C ALA A 191 -8.99 7.95 -1.35
N ALA A 192 -8.06 7.88 -2.30
CA ALA A 192 -8.39 7.96 -3.73
C ALA A 192 -9.31 6.80 -4.16
N GLN A 193 -9.01 5.58 -3.74
CA GLN A 193 -9.82 4.40 -4.05
C GLN A 193 -11.21 4.50 -3.44
N LYS A 194 -11.32 4.83 -2.15
CA LYS A 194 -12.60 4.99 -1.45
C LYS A 194 -13.48 6.06 -2.10
N LEU A 195 -12.88 7.20 -2.48
CA LEU A 195 -13.61 8.27 -3.14
C LEU A 195 -14.14 7.86 -4.51
N VAL A 196 -13.32 7.18 -5.33
CA VAL A 196 -13.74 6.73 -6.66
C VAL A 196 -14.89 5.72 -6.54
N VAL A 197 -14.81 4.77 -5.59
CA VAL A 197 -15.90 3.82 -5.31
C VAL A 197 -17.17 4.54 -4.91
N ALA A 198 -17.09 5.52 -4.00
CA ALA A 198 -18.23 6.27 -3.54
C ALA A 198 -18.86 7.14 -4.66
N LEU A 199 -18.04 7.76 -5.50
CA LEU A 199 -18.51 8.54 -6.66
C LEU A 199 -19.20 7.67 -7.71
N ASP A 200 -18.68 6.48 -7.96
CA ASP A 200 -19.27 5.49 -8.87
C ASP A 200 -20.68 5.09 -8.36
N ALA A 201 -20.76 4.67 -7.10
CA ALA A 201 -22.02 4.27 -6.46
C ALA A 201 -23.08 5.41 -6.50
N LEU A 202 -22.67 6.65 -6.21
CA LEU A 202 -23.57 7.80 -6.26
C LEU A 202 -24.03 8.13 -7.69
N SER A 203 -23.09 8.07 -8.66
CA SER A 203 -23.41 8.32 -10.08
C SER A 203 -24.43 7.31 -10.61
N LEU A 204 -24.25 6.04 -10.28
CA LEU A 204 -25.19 4.96 -10.65
C LEU A 204 -26.54 5.12 -9.92
N GLY A 205 -26.52 5.35 -8.62
CA GLY A 205 -27.76 5.46 -7.82
C GLY A 205 -28.63 6.64 -8.20
N GLU A 206 -28.02 7.76 -8.55
CA GLU A 206 -28.76 8.98 -8.97
C GLU A 206 -28.98 9.07 -10.50
N GLN A 207 -28.43 8.13 -11.28
CA GLN A 207 -28.42 8.15 -12.76
C GLN A 207 -27.90 9.50 -13.32
N ARG A 208 -26.83 10.03 -12.71
CA ARG A 208 -26.24 11.31 -13.06
C ARG A 208 -24.76 11.13 -13.41
N PRO A 209 -24.25 11.90 -14.39
CA PRO A 209 -22.85 11.85 -14.74
C PRO A 209 -21.98 12.36 -13.58
N LEU A 210 -20.73 11.86 -13.53
CA LEU A 210 -19.71 12.35 -12.62
C LEU A 210 -19.56 13.87 -12.73
N SER A 211 -19.55 14.57 -11.62
CA SER A 211 -19.44 16.02 -11.59
C SER A 211 -18.76 16.51 -10.32
N ARG A 212 -18.19 17.72 -10.38
CA ARG A 212 -17.63 18.41 -9.20
C ARG A 212 -18.66 18.50 -8.06
N ARG A 213 -19.95 18.72 -8.37
CA ARG A 213 -21.02 18.81 -7.38
C ARG A 213 -21.21 17.50 -6.64
N LEU A 214 -21.08 16.36 -7.33
CA LEU A 214 -21.17 15.03 -6.72
C LEU A 214 -20.00 14.82 -5.75
N ALA A 215 -18.77 15.19 -6.17
CA ALA A 215 -17.58 15.08 -5.34
C ALA A 215 -17.62 16.00 -4.12
N ALA A 216 -18.17 17.21 -4.25
CA ALA A 216 -18.30 18.14 -3.15
C ALA A 216 -19.16 17.55 -1.99
N ARG A 217 -20.22 16.82 -2.31
CA ARG A 217 -21.07 16.16 -1.30
C ARG A 217 -20.36 15.09 -0.47
N LEU A 218 -19.29 14.50 -1.02
CA LEU A 218 -18.48 13.49 -0.31
C LEU A 218 -17.31 14.10 0.43
N LEU A 219 -16.75 15.20 -0.09
CA LEU A 219 -15.51 15.80 0.41
C LEU A 219 -15.73 16.99 1.34
N GLU A 220 -16.91 17.61 1.27
CA GLU A 220 -17.27 18.73 2.15
C GLU A 220 -18.15 18.18 3.28
N PRO A 221 -17.84 18.49 4.55
CA PRO A 221 -18.72 18.11 5.66
C PRO A 221 -20.12 18.72 5.42
N PRO A 222 -21.20 18.05 5.85
CA PRO A 222 -22.53 18.63 5.76
C PRO A 222 -22.49 20.01 6.43
N GLN A 223 -22.88 21.05 5.68
CA GLN A 223 -23.05 22.37 6.29
C GLN A 223 -24.15 22.22 7.34
N GLU A 224 -23.76 22.23 8.62
CA GLU A 224 -24.72 22.46 9.67
C GLU A 224 -25.37 23.81 9.37
N ASN A 225 -26.65 23.78 8.95
CA ASN A 225 -27.47 24.98 8.89
C ASN A 225 -27.56 25.52 10.32
N LEU A 226 -26.72 26.50 10.64
CA LEU A 226 -26.92 27.37 11.79
C LEU A 226 -28.17 28.18 11.48
N LEU A 227 -29.31 27.68 11.96
CA LEU A 227 -30.53 28.44 12.15
C LEU A 227 -30.52 29.10 13.53
#